data_5e54def224e2e9e5eb8154f84f700b50
#
_entry.id   5e54def224e2e9e5eb8154f84f700b50
#
_cell.length_a   1.000
_cell.length_b   1.000
_cell.length_c   1.000
_cell.angle_alpha   90.00
_cell.angle_beta   90.00
_cell.angle_gamma   90.00
#
_symmetry.space_group_name_H-M   'P 1'
#
loop_
_entity.id
_entity.type
_entity.pdbx_description
1 polymer ?
#
loop_
_entity_poly.entity_id
_entity_poly.type
_entity_poly.pdbx_seq_one_letter_code
_entity_poly.pdbx_strand_id
1 'polypeptide(L)'
;MGSRDLYLINSSDKGNSFTAAQKLGIGSWPLKACPMDGGGLSIAKENYIHTAWQRDGQVFYATAGKPEVNIGSGRDVGMNGDLIYWQRGDDLVIKTINPSNGQASAEPIRIGQGTALSVIQIEVGKLLAVWQQDKEIVFKIVTTP
;
A
#
# COMPACT_ATOMS: atom_id res chain seq x y z
N MET A 1 22.86 6.58 12.78
CA MET A 1 21.40 6.58 12.59
C MET A 1 21.02 5.26 11.92
N GLY A 2 19.85 4.68 12.24
CA GLY A 2 19.40 3.42 11.66
C GLY A 2 18.80 3.56 10.27
N SER A 3 18.31 2.43 9.73
CA SER A 3 17.53 2.39 8.50
C SER A 3 16.03 2.37 8.82
N ARG A 4 15.24 2.88 7.90
CA ARG A 4 13.79 2.86 7.92
C ARG A 4 13.30 1.73 7.01
N ASP A 5 13.56 0.51 7.41
CA ASP A 5 13.16 -0.67 6.65
C ASP A 5 11.85 -1.24 7.21
N LEU A 6 11.04 -1.83 6.37
CA LEU A 6 9.84 -2.55 6.79
C LEU A 6 10.19 -3.96 7.27
N TYR A 7 9.54 -4.35 8.36
CA TYR A 7 9.62 -5.71 8.90
C TYR A 7 8.23 -6.27 9.17
N LEU A 8 8.06 -7.54 8.94
CA LEU A 8 6.86 -8.30 9.25
C LEU A 8 7.11 -9.18 10.47
N ILE A 9 6.16 -9.16 11.39
CA ILE A 9 6.04 -10.14 12.47
C ILE A 9 4.64 -10.75 12.43
N ASN A 10 4.49 -12.01 12.77
CA ASN A 10 3.23 -12.72 12.78
C ASN A 10 2.97 -13.33 14.15
N SER A 11 1.70 -13.37 14.54
CA SER A 11 1.23 -14.11 15.72
C SER A 11 0.23 -15.19 15.27
N SER A 12 0.38 -16.39 15.80
CA SER A 12 -0.58 -17.49 15.62
C SER A 12 -1.42 -17.76 16.88
N ASP A 13 -1.19 -17.02 17.96
CA ASP A 13 -1.79 -17.21 19.28
C ASP A 13 -2.51 -15.94 19.80
N LYS A 14 -3.14 -15.20 18.89
CA LYS A 14 -3.90 -13.98 19.18
C LYS A 14 -3.08 -12.85 19.81
N GLY A 15 -1.80 -12.76 19.47
CA GLY A 15 -0.91 -11.68 19.92
C GLY A 15 -0.15 -11.98 21.22
N ASN A 16 -0.24 -13.21 21.77
CA ASN A 16 0.53 -13.58 22.96
C ASN A 16 2.02 -13.78 22.68
N SER A 17 2.35 -14.22 21.46
CA SER A 17 3.72 -14.30 20.97
C SER A 17 3.82 -13.91 19.49
N PHE A 18 5.05 -13.59 19.04
CA PHE A 18 5.32 -13.19 17.67
C PHE A 18 6.53 -13.93 17.12
N THR A 19 6.53 -14.14 15.79
CA THR A 19 7.70 -14.67 15.09
C THR A 19 8.86 -13.69 15.15
N ALA A 20 10.08 -14.16 14.82
CA ALA A 20 11.19 -13.27 14.55
C ALA A 20 10.82 -12.29 13.41
N ALA A 21 11.32 -11.06 13.52
CA ALA A 21 11.07 -10.03 12.52
C ALA A 21 11.72 -10.41 11.17
N GLN A 22 10.91 -10.45 10.13
CA GLN A 22 11.34 -10.69 8.75
C GLN A 22 11.39 -9.38 7.99
N LYS A 23 12.54 -9.01 7.44
CA LYS A 23 12.64 -7.82 6.57
C LYS A 23 11.83 -8.03 5.30
N LEU A 24 11.06 -7.00 4.93
CA LEU A 24 10.31 -6.93 3.68
C LEU A 24 11.11 -6.14 2.66
N GLY A 25 11.22 -6.71 1.43
CA GLY A 25 12.05 -6.13 0.40
C GLY A 25 13.56 -6.25 0.66
N ILE A 26 14.35 -5.81 -0.29
CA ILE A 26 15.82 -5.90 -0.27
C ILE A 26 16.50 -4.55 -0.02
N GLY A 27 15.84 -3.45 -0.34
CA GLY A 27 16.38 -2.10 -0.18
C GLY A 27 16.42 -1.64 1.27
N SER A 28 17.22 -0.61 1.52
CA SER A 28 17.25 0.11 2.79
C SER A 28 17.12 1.60 2.56
N TRP A 29 16.47 2.28 3.50
CA TRP A 29 16.31 3.72 3.46
C TRP A 29 16.91 4.36 4.71
N PRO A 30 18.05 5.08 4.60
CA PRO A 30 18.65 5.74 5.73
C PRO A 30 17.67 6.71 6.40
N LEU A 31 17.53 6.61 7.72
CA LEU A 31 16.64 7.48 8.49
C LEU A 31 17.29 8.87 8.62
N LYS A 32 16.77 9.85 7.89
CA LYS A 32 17.23 11.26 7.95
C LYS A 32 16.28 12.16 8.72
N ALA A 33 15.04 11.75 8.91
CA ALA A 33 13.98 12.51 9.59
C ALA A 33 12.94 11.56 10.20
N CYS A 34 11.99 12.11 10.97
CA CYS A 34 10.88 11.33 11.49
C CYS A 34 10.02 10.78 10.32
N PRO A 35 9.84 9.46 10.23
CA PRO A 35 9.01 8.88 9.19
C PRO A 35 7.52 9.10 9.53
N MET A 36 6.86 9.92 8.74
CA MET A 36 5.41 10.14 8.85
C MET A 36 4.60 9.26 7.90
N ASP A 37 5.28 8.69 6.89
CA ASP A 37 4.60 7.85 5.89
C ASP A 37 4.51 6.41 6.38
N GLY A 38 3.29 5.91 6.44
CA GLY A 38 3.01 4.51 6.68
C GLY A 38 3.18 3.67 5.42
N GLY A 39 2.69 2.46 5.51
CA GLY A 39 2.48 1.54 4.39
C GLY A 39 1.14 0.84 4.58
N GLY A 40 0.70 0.12 3.57
CA GLY A 40 -0.47 -0.75 3.63
C GLY A 40 -0.05 -2.21 3.79
N LEU A 41 -0.84 -2.96 4.54
CA LEU A 41 -0.73 -4.41 4.65
C LEU A 41 -2.11 -5.02 4.38
N SER A 42 -2.14 -6.10 3.63
CA SER A 42 -3.35 -6.87 3.39
C SER A 42 -3.07 -8.36 3.43
N ILE A 43 -4.09 -9.13 3.74
CA ILE A 43 -4.06 -10.58 3.70
C ILE A 43 -5.00 -11.02 2.59
N ALA A 44 -4.44 -11.52 1.50
CA ALA A 44 -5.21 -12.05 0.37
C ALA A 44 -5.80 -13.43 0.69
N LYS A 45 -6.62 -13.95 -0.22
CA LYS A 45 -7.06 -15.34 -0.19
C LYS A 45 -5.84 -16.27 -0.05
N GLU A 46 -6.01 -17.41 0.61
CA GLU A 46 -4.93 -18.38 0.88
C GLU A 46 -3.84 -17.87 1.85
N ASN A 47 -4.17 -16.85 2.66
CA ASN A 47 -3.29 -16.28 3.69
C ASN A 47 -1.99 -15.65 3.16
N TYR A 48 -1.94 -15.24 1.89
CA TYR A 48 -0.81 -14.46 1.40
C TYR A 48 -0.79 -13.08 2.05
N ILE A 49 0.26 -12.81 2.80
CA ILE A 49 0.52 -11.48 3.38
C ILE A 49 1.27 -10.67 2.33
N HIS A 50 0.70 -9.53 1.96
CA HIS A 50 1.31 -8.60 1.03
C HIS A 50 1.22 -7.17 1.54
N THR A 51 2.15 -6.36 1.10
CA THR A 51 2.34 -5.02 1.62
C THR A 51 2.81 -4.08 0.52
N ALA A 52 2.46 -2.81 0.65
CA ALA A 52 2.98 -1.73 -0.17
C ALA A 52 3.46 -0.59 0.73
N TRP A 53 4.54 0.06 0.35
CA TRP A 53 5.14 1.16 1.11
C TRP A 53 5.86 2.14 0.22
N GLN A 54 6.10 3.32 0.75
CA GLN A 54 6.94 4.32 0.11
C GLN A 54 8.37 4.22 0.64
N ARG A 55 9.35 4.35 -0.25
CA ARG A 55 10.76 4.53 0.06
C ARG A 55 11.39 5.50 -0.94
N ASP A 56 11.91 6.61 -0.44
CA ASP A 56 12.58 7.64 -1.23
C ASP A 56 11.75 8.12 -2.43
N GLY A 57 10.46 8.43 -2.19
CA GLY A 57 9.53 8.90 -3.21
C GLY A 57 9.05 7.84 -4.21
N GLN A 58 9.45 6.58 -4.04
CA GLN A 58 9.01 5.45 -4.86
C GLN A 58 8.08 4.55 -4.06
N VAL A 59 7.09 3.97 -4.73
CA VAL A 59 6.14 3.02 -4.15
C VAL A 59 6.57 1.60 -4.49
N PHE A 60 6.74 0.80 -3.46
CA PHE A 60 7.12 -0.61 -3.56
C PHE A 60 6.00 -1.52 -3.10
N TYR A 61 5.98 -2.69 -3.67
CA TYR A 61 5.09 -3.79 -3.30
C TYR A 61 5.90 -5.06 -3.08
N ALA A 62 5.52 -5.86 -2.09
CA ALA A 62 6.05 -7.21 -1.92
C ALA A 62 5.00 -8.14 -1.30
N THR A 63 5.07 -9.42 -1.67
CA THR A 63 4.49 -10.52 -0.91
C THR A 63 5.55 -11.02 0.08
N ALA A 64 5.15 -11.40 1.27
CA ALA A 64 6.08 -11.93 2.29
C ALA A 64 6.94 -13.06 1.71
N GLY A 65 8.26 -12.94 1.89
CA GLY A 65 9.23 -13.90 1.35
C GLY A 65 9.56 -13.76 -0.14
N LYS A 66 9.03 -12.75 -0.83
CA LYS A 66 9.34 -12.44 -2.23
C LYS A 66 10.11 -11.12 -2.37
N PRO A 67 10.87 -10.94 -3.46
CA PRO A 67 11.48 -9.65 -3.76
C PRO A 67 10.45 -8.54 -3.90
N GLU A 68 10.87 -7.31 -3.58
CA GLU A 68 10.05 -6.13 -3.80
C GLU A 68 10.00 -5.74 -5.28
N VAL A 69 8.90 -5.14 -5.70
CA VAL A 69 8.69 -4.58 -7.04
C VAL A 69 8.36 -3.10 -6.90
N ASN A 70 9.04 -2.24 -7.68
CA ASN A 70 8.66 -0.84 -7.81
C ASN A 70 7.40 -0.75 -8.68
N ILE A 71 6.33 -0.14 -8.15
CA ILE A 71 5.04 -0.02 -8.82
C ILE A 71 4.67 1.43 -9.19
N GLY A 72 5.52 2.37 -8.88
CA GLY A 72 5.33 3.79 -9.22
C GLY A 72 6.08 4.73 -8.30
N SER A 73 5.78 6.01 -8.41
CA SER A 73 6.28 7.06 -7.52
C SER A 73 5.14 7.68 -6.73
N GLY A 74 5.42 8.16 -5.53
CA GLY A 74 4.44 8.84 -4.70
C GLY A 74 4.63 8.61 -3.20
N ARG A 75 3.57 8.92 -2.44
CA ARG A 75 3.53 8.86 -0.96
C ARG A 75 2.14 8.48 -0.48
N ASP A 76 1.96 8.42 0.85
CA ASP A 76 0.66 8.15 1.49
C ASP A 76 0.03 6.85 0.95
N VAL A 77 0.83 5.78 0.99
CA VAL A 77 0.47 4.48 0.42
C VAL A 77 -0.47 3.74 1.36
N GLY A 78 -1.57 3.24 0.83
CA GLY A 78 -2.48 2.35 1.54
C GLY A 78 -2.88 1.15 0.70
N MET A 79 -3.52 0.17 1.35
CA MET A 79 -4.01 -1.06 0.71
C MET A 79 -5.40 -1.42 1.23
N ASN A 80 -6.20 -2.03 0.35
CA ASN A 80 -7.42 -2.73 0.70
C ASN A 80 -7.58 -3.97 -0.20
N GLY A 81 -7.47 -5.16 0.36
CA GLY A 81 -7.37 -6.38 -0.45
C GLY A 81 -6.20 -6.28 -1.43
N ASP A 82 -6.47 -6.56 -2.68
CA ASP A 82 -5.48 -6.55 -3.77
C ASP A 82 -5.31 -5.15 -4.40
N LEU A 83 -5.98 -4.15 -3.84
CA LEU A 83 -5.91 -2.77 -4.30
C LEU A 83 -4.86 -2.00 -3.50
N ILE A 84 -3.97 -1.32 -4.21
CA ILE A 84 -3.03 -0.35 -3.66
C ILE A 84 -3.47 1.03 -4.12
N TYR A 85 -3.40 2.00 -3.22
CA TYR A 85 -3.69 3.40 -3.53
C TYR A 85 -2.65 4.32 -2.92
N TRP A 86 -2.37 5.43 -3.59
CA TRP A 86 -1.37 6.40 -3.11
C TRP A 86 -1.55 7.77 -3.76
N GLN A 87 -0.83 8.75 -3.25
CA GLN A 87 -0.74 10.09 -3.83
C GLN A 87 0.49 10.20 -4.73
N ARG A 88 0.29 10.61 -5.99
CA ARG A 88 1.33 10.86 -7.00
C ARG A 88 1.29 12.33 -7.40
N GLY A 89 2.16 13.17 -6.80
CA GLY A 89 2.00 14.62 -6.88
C GLY A 89 0.69 15.04 -6.24
N ASP A 90 -0.16 15.73 -6.97
CA ASP A 90 -1.52 16.09 -6.52
C ASP A 90 -2.57 15.03 -6.92
N ASP A 91 -2.20 14.09 -7.76
CA ASP A 91 -3.10 13.04 -8.23
C ASP A 91 -3.23 11.91 -7.20
N LEU A 92 -4.45 11.44 -7.02
CA LEU A 92 -4.78 10.24 -6.28
C LEU A 92 -4.96 9.08 -7.26
N VAL A 93 -4.22 8.01 -7.03
CA VAL A 93 -4.19 6.88 -7.96
C VAL A 93 -4.44 5.56 -7.24
N ILE A 94 -4.99 4.60 -8.00
CA ILE A 94 -5.21 3.23 -7.57
C ILE A 94 -4.56 2.25 -8.53
N LYS A 95 -4.17 1.10 -8.05
CA LYS A 95 -3.59 0.00 -8.83
C LYS A 95 -3.97 -1.34 -8.23
N THR A 96 -4.40 -2.27 -9.05
CA THR A 96 -4.68 -3.65 -8.62
C THR A 96 -3.44 -4.51 -8.82
N ILE A 97 -3.16 -5.35 -7.85
CA ILE A 97 -2.07 -6.34 -7.89
C ILE A 97 -2.69 -7.73 -7.86
N ASN A 98 -2.14 -8.64 -8.65
CA ASN A 98 -2.44 -10.05 -8.49
C ASN A 98 -1.47 -10.62 -7.43
N PRO A 99 -1.95 -10.98 -6.23
CA PRO A 99 -1.07 -11.39 -5.13
C PRO A 99 -0.39 -12.74 -5.37
N SER A 100 -0.94 -13.60 -6.22
CA SER A 100 -0.38 -14.94 -6.48
C SER A 100 0.92 -14.87 -7.28
N ASN A 101 1.07 -13.92 -8.18
CA ASN A 101 2.27 -13.76 -9.01
C ASN A 101 2.99 -12.41 -8.82
N GLY A 102 2.43 -11.49 -8.01
CA GLY A 102 2.99 -10.16 -7.79
C GLY A 102 2.91 -9.23 -9.01
N GLN A 103 2.19 -9.64 -10.06
CA GLN A 103 2.01 -8.81 -11.23
C GLN A 103 1.02 -7.68 -10.96
N ALA A 104 1.47 -6.47 -11.22
CA ALA A 104 0.62 -5.30 -11.20
C ALA A 104 -0.26 -5.25 -12.47
N SER A 105 -1.49 -4.78 -12.32
CA SER A 105 -2.27 -4.31 -13.47
C SER A 105 -1.45 -3.31 -14.29
N ALA A 106 -1.92 -2.93 -15.47
CA ALA A 106 -1.34 -1.87 -16.29
C ALA A 106 -0.99 -0.59 -15.48
N GLU A 107 -0.93 0.55 -16.08
CA GLU A 107 -0.68 1.82 -15.40
C GLU A 107 -1.68 2.12 -14.27
N PRO A 108 -1.27 2.85 -13.20
CA PRO A 108 -2.18 3.27 -12.15
C PRO A 108 -3.32 4.14 -12.70
N ILE A 109 -4.53 3.90 -12.22
CA ILE A 109 -5.72 4.64 -12.61
C ILE A 109 -5.83 5.88 -11.72
N ARG A 110 -5.92 7.07 -12.33
CA ARG A 110 -6.19 8.32 -11.61
C ARG A 110 -7.67 8.39 -11.24
N ILE A 111 -7.97 8.68 -9.98
CA ILE A 111 -9.34 8.76 -9.46
C ILE A 111 -9.75 10.17 -9.04
N GLY A 112 -8.80 11.02 -8.70
CA GLY A 112 -9.06 12.40 -8.28
C GLY A 112 -7.78 13.17 -8.02
N GLN A 113 -7.92 14.32 -7.35
CA GLN A 113 -6.82 15.13 -6.82
C GLN A 113 -7.10 15.49 -5.36
N GLY A 114 -6.05 15.59 -4.56
CA GLY A 114 -6.15 15.93 -3.15
C GLY A 114 -5.17 15.16 -2.28
N THR A 115 -5.54 14.97 -1.03
CA THR A 115 -4.71 14.31 0.00
C THR A 115 -5.54 13.38 0.88
N ALA A 116 -4.87 12.60 1.73
CA ALA A 116 -5.52 11.73 2.72
C ALA A 116 -6.50 10.73 2.10
N LEU A 117 -6.12 10.10 0.98
CA LEU A 117 -6.95 9.11 0.30
C LEU A 117 -7.15 7.87 1.17
N SER A 118 -8.40 7.47 1.31
CA SER A 118 -8.80 6.17 1.86
C SER A 118 -9.71 5.46 0.87
N VAL A 119 -9.50 4.16 0.66
CA VAL A 119 -10.28 3.37 -0.28
C VAL A 119 -10.73 2.08 0.38
N ILE A 120 -12.01 1.77 0.26
CA ILE A 120 -12.58 0.48 0.70
C ILE A 120 -13.38 -0.16 -0.44
N GLN A 121 -13.39 -1.46 -0.46
CA GLN A 121 -14.28 -2.22 -1.33
C GLN A 121 -15.67 -2.29 -0.69
N ILE A 122 -16.70 -1.83 -1.40
CA ILE A 122 -18.09 -1.86 -0.94
C ILE A 122 -18.89 -3.01 -1.56
N GLU A 123 -18.53 -3.40 -2.79
CA GLU A 123 -19.07 -4.55 -3.51
C GLU A 123 -17.99 -5.11 -4.42
N VAL A 124 -18.20 -6.30 -4.98
CA VAL A 124 -17.31 -6.86 -6.00
C VAL A 124 -17.24 -5.89 -7.19
N GLY A 125 -16.03 -5.45 -7.53
CA GLY A 125 -15.80 -4.50 -8.61
C GLY A 125 -16.19 -3.05 -8.30
N LYS A 126 -16.62 -2.72 -7.06
CA LYS A 126 -16.93 -1.34 -6.66
C LYS A 126 -16.15 -0.92 -5.43
N LEU A 127 -15.54 0.23 -5.52
CA LEU A 127 -14.75 0.86 -4.47
C LEU A 127 -15.39 2.18 -4.08
N LEU A 128 -15.41 2.48 -2.78
CA LEU A 128 -15.64 3.82 -2.29
C LEU A 128 -14.27 4.44 -1.98
N ALA A 129 -13.93 5.50 -2.67
CA ALA A 129 -12.76 6.33 -2.42
C ALA A 129 -13.19 7.63 -1.75
N VAL A 130 -12.51 8.01 -0.68
CA VAL A 130 -12.74 9.25 0.09
C VAL A 130 -11.42 9.96 0.26
N TRP A 131 -11.40 11.27 0.05
CA TRP A 131 -10.19 12.08 0.20
C TRP A 131 -10.50 13.52 0.59
N GLN A 132 -9.49 14.26 0.99
CA GLN A 132 -9.58 15.69 1.19
C GLN A 132 -9.15 16.42 -0.08
N GLN A 133 -10.00 17.31 -0.56
CA GLN A 133 -9.70 18.24 -1.64
C GLN A 133 -9.97 19.66 -1.15
N ASP A 134 -8.94 20.50 -1.14
CA ASP A 134 -8.99 21.83 -0.50
C ASP A 134 -9.40 21.72 0.98
N LYS A 135 -10.58 22.18 1.34
CA LYS A 135 -11.13 22.12 2.71
C LYS A 135 -12.35 21.19 2.81
N GLU A 136 -12.63 20.44 1.78
CA GLU A 136 -13.81 19.59 1.68
C GLU A 136 -13.43 18.10 1.70
N ILE A 137 -14.36 17.27 2.16
CA ILE A 137 -14.28 15.83 2.01
C ILE A 137 -15.03 15.45 0.75
N VAL A 138 -14.32 14.84 -0.17
CA VAL A 138 -14.85 14.36 -1.45
C VAL A 138 -14.90 12.83 -1.45
N PHE A 139 -15.91 12.27 -2.07
CA PHE A 139 -16.00 10.82 -2.27
C PHE A 139 -16.36 10.48 -3.71
N LYS A 140 -15.98 9.29 -4.13
CA LYS A 140 -16.27 8.76 -5.46
C LYS A 140 -16.45 7.25 -5.39
N ILE A 141 -17.45 6.74 -6.10
CA ILE A 141 -17.54 5.30 -6.38
C ILE A 141 -16.76 5.03 -7.66
N VAL A 142 -15.77 4.14 -7.56
CA VAL A 142 -14.92 3.72 -8.66
C VAL A 142 -15.25 2.27 -9.00
N THR A 143 -15.55 2.01 -10.26
CA THR A 143 -15.72 0.63 -10.75
C THR A 143 -14.36 0.11 -11.25
N THR A 144 -13.95 -1.04 -10.74
CA THR A 144 -12.77 -1.77 -11.23
C THR A 144 -13.21 -2.85 -12.21
N PRO A 145 -12.45 -3.09 -13.27
CA PRO A 145 -12.75 -4.14 -14.23
C PRO A 145 -12.71 -5.53 -13.61
#